data_e6166cd7d36c9618355226034bb1d83f
#
_entry.id   e6166cd7d36c9618355226034bb1d83f
#
_cell.length_a   1.000
_cell.length_b   1.000
_cell.length_c   1.000
_cell.angle_alpha   90.00
_cell.angle_beta   90.00
_cell.angle_gamma   90.00
#
_symmetry.space_group_name_H-M   'P 1'
#
loop_
_entity.id
_entity.type
_entity.pdbx_description
1 polymer ?
#
loop_
_entity_poly.entity_id
_entity_poly.type
_entity_poly.pdbx_seq_one_letter_code
_entity_poly.pdbx_strand_id
1 'polypeptide(L)'
;RTDLVMNTSDDSNDRSYLTAAQQSGGRGYLMYECQIKSALPEIETASSYLSKPGYFGRPWQANTSEVVFYKTSIDTTNFPGATGQSLIVSQAWLNSLGGESPYMVEYGTIELSGVDNSSKRASWSTVLNEPVLSDGTEITPFNFTKGDDGWDPLPGLIENDPSHNENNSVGFMHNVLHLKVYGCYDTIFFNEVDLPTNIEIFSFDGRLVHRFNIDSTFELPIGQGLWLVKISNVNGEKTIKLSTY
;
A
#
# COMPACT_ATOMS: atom_id res chain seq x y z
N ARG A 1 -0.55 1.45 -1.15
CA ARG A 1 -1.53 0.36 -1.30
C ARG A 1 -1.63 -0.03 -2.75
N THR A 2 -1.47 -1.30 -3.08
CA THR A 2 -1.46 -1.80 -4.45
C THR A 2 -1.87 -3.27 -4.46
N ASP A 3 -2.59 -3.67 -5.48
CA ASP A 3 -2.86 -5.08 -5.74
C ASP A 3 -1.66 -5.71 -6.45
N LEU A 4 -1.14 -6.77 -5.88
CA LEU A 4 -0.06 -7.59 -6.43
C LEU A 4 -0.70 -8.87 -6.99
N VAL A 5 -0.97 -8.89 -8.28
CA VAL A 5 -1.65 -10.01 -8.92
C VAL A 5 -0.64 -11.09 -9.30
N MET A 6 -0.77 -12.26 -8.69
CA MET A 6 0.04 -13.42 -9.05
C MET A 6 -0.57 -14.11 -10.27
N ASN A 7 0.24 -14.29 -11.29
CA ASN A 7 -0.16 -14.94 -12.52
C ASN A 7 0.85 -16.02 -12.90
N THR A 8 0.38 -17.22 -13.15
CA THR A 8 1.23 -18.36 -13.50
C THR A 8 0.72 -18.99 -14.78
N SER A 9 1.61 -19.20 -15.74
CA SER A 9 1.30 -19.93 -16.97
C SER A 9 0.90 -21.38 -16.68
N ASP A 10 -0.06 -21.91 -17.42
CA ASP A 10 -0.49 -23.32 -17.33
C ASP A 10 0.66 -24.30 -17.50
N ASP A 11 1.61 -23.97 -18.36
CA ASP A 11 2.74 -24.82 -18.74
C ASP A 11 3.90 -24.74 -17.75
N SER A 12 3.83 -23.81 -16.77
CA SER A 12 4.93 -23.61 -15.85
C SER A 12 4.84 -24.58 -14.65
N ASN A 13 5.89 -25.35 -14.46
CA ASN A 13 6.14 -26.06 -13.21
C ASN A 13 6.74 -25.14 -12.14
N ASP A 14 7.19 -23.96 -12.53
CA ASP A 14 7.80 -22.98 -11.64
C ASP A 14 6.74 -22.18 -10.91
N ARG A 15 7.12 -21.68 -9.73
CA ARG A 15 6.29 -20.82 -8.92
C ARG A 15 6.64 -19.37 -9.16
N SER A 16 5.66 -18.48 -9.04
CA SER A 16 5.86 -17.05 -9.17
C SER A 16 6.58 -16.47 -7.95
N TYR A 17 7.34 -15.40 -8.19
CA TYR A 17 8.01 -14.59 -7.18
C TYR A 17 7.54 -13.14 -7.34
N LEU A 18 7.06 -12.53 -6.27
CA LEU A 18 6.66 -11.13 -6.31
C LEU A 18 7.87 -10.20 -6.36
N THR A 19 8.97 -10.60 -5.73
CA THR A 19 10.18 -9.78 -5.66
C THR A 19 11.46 -10.58 -5.91
N ALA A 20 12.46 -9.88 -6.43
CA ALA A 20 13.84 -10.35 -6.55
C ALA A 20 14.78 -9.14 -6.38
N ALA A 21 14.90 -8.65 -5.14
CA ALA A 21 15.64 -7.44 -4.84
C ALA A 21 17.15 -7.63 -5.05
N GLN A 22 17.77 -6.72 -5.81
CA GLN A 22 19.16 -6.82 -6.25
C GLN A 22 20.11 -5.89 -5.51
N GLN A 23 19.62 -4.98 -4.68
CA GLN A 23 20.48 -4.00 -4.01
C GLN A 23 21.56 -4.68 -3.16
N SER A 24 22.75 -4.12 -3.18
CA SER A 24 23.88 -4.55 -2.35
C SER A 24 24.14 -3.65 -1.15
N GLY A 25 23.29 -2.66 -0.96
CA GLY A 25 23.30 -1.69 0.14
C GLY A 25 22.14 -0.72 -0.01
N GLY A 26 21.86 0.05 1.03
CA GLY A 26 20.67 0.91 1.08
C GLY A 26 19.37 0.14 1.24
N ARG A 27 18.26 0.78 0.98
CA ARG A 27 16.93 0.18 1.07
C ARG A 27 16.55 -0.62 -0.16
N GLY A 28 15.77 -1.66 0.06
CA GLY A 28 15.19 -2.49 -1.00
C GLY A 28 13.75 -2.11 -1.35
N TYR A 29 12.85 -3.08 -1.30
CA TYR A 29 11.44 -2.86 -1.64
C TYR A 29 10.58 -2.81 -0.38
N LEU A 30 9.66 -1.85 -0.32
CA LEU A 30 8.60 -1.81 0.68
C LEU A 30 7.25 -2.06 0.01
N MET A 31 6.63 -3.19 0.35
CA MET A 31 5.25 -3.53 0.02
C MET A 31 4.37 -3.12 1.19
N TYR A 32 3.85 -1.88 1.15
CA TYR A 32 3.13 -1.25 2.25
C TYR A 32 1.62 -1.41 2.07
N GLU A 33 0.99 -2.15 2.97
CA GLU A 33 -0.47 -2.41 2.97
C GLU A 33 -1.01 -2.86 1.61
N CYS A 34 -0.26 -3.74 0.94
CA CYS A 34 -0.65 -4.30 -0.34
C CYS A 34 -1.62 -5.48 -0.17
N GLN A 35 -2.25 -5.86 -1.26
CA GLN A 35 -3.03 -7.09 -1.33
C GLN A 35 -2.46 -8.00 -2.41
N ILE A 36 -2.10 -9.23 -2.06
CA ILE A 36 -1.69 -10.27 -3.00
C ILE A 36 -2.94 -11.00 -3.44
N LYS A 37 -3.23 -10.97 -4.73
CA LYS A 37 -4.45 -11.48 -5.33
C LYS A 37 -4.19 -12.58 -6.35
N SER A 38 -5.15 -13.47 -6.48
CA SER A 38 -5.24 -14.37 -7.62
C SER A 38 -5.55 -13.59 -8.90
N ALA A 39 -5.01 -14.06 -10.03
CA ALA A 39 -5.44 -13.60 -11.34
C ALA A 39 -6.92 -13.92 -11.55
N LEU A 40 -7.62 -13.00 -12.21
CA LEU A 40 -9.04 -13.15 -12.56
C LEU A 40 -9.19 -13.07 -14.09
N PRO A 41 -10.25 -13.68 -14.66
CA PRO A 41 -10.50 -13.63 -16.11
C PRO A 41 -10.57 -12.21 -16.69
N GLU A 42 -10.97 -11.22 -15.87
CA GLU A 42 -11.06 -9.81 -16.26
C GLU A 42 -9.69 -9.12 -16.36
N ILE A 43 -8.65 -9.74 -15.84
CA ILE A 43 -7.27 -9.25 -15.94
C ILE A 43 -6.63 -9.88 -17.17
N GLU A 44 -6.67 -9.21 -18.29
CA GLU A 44 -6.13 -9.68 -19.57
C GLU A 44 -4.59 -9.69 -19.57
N THR A 45 -3.97 -10.55 -18.81
CA THR A 45 -2.51 -10.58 -18.74
C THR A 45 -1.88 -11.93 -19.09
N ALA A 46 -2.68 -12.98 -19.12
CA ALA A 46 -2.15 -14.32 -19.39
C ALA A 46 -3.16 -15.23 -20.07
N SER A 47 -2.64 -16.27 -20.69
CA SER A 47 -3.41 -17.33 -21.34
C SER A 47 -4.25 -18.17 -20.38
N SER A 48 -3.99 -18.16 -19.08
CA SER A 48 -4.60 -19.10 -18.15
C SER A 48 -5.38 -18.49 -16.98
N TYR A 49 -5.11 -17.26 -16.58
CA TYR A 49 -5.70 -16.64 -15.38
C TYR A 49 -5.63 -17.50 -14.10
N LEU A 50 -4.60 -18.32 -13.99
CA LEU A 50 -4.37 -19.19 -12.86
C LEU A 50 -3.26 -18.64 -11.98
N SER A 51 -3.44 -18.73 -10.67
CA SER A 51 -2.49 -18.25 -9.68
C SER A 51 -2.02 -19.39 -8.80
N LYS A 52 -0.95 -20.06 -9.23
CA LYS A 52 -0.30 -21.11 -8.45
C LYS A 52 0.34 -20.50 -7.20
N PRO A 53 0.28 -21.15 -6.03
CA PRO A 53 0.97 -20.66 -4.84
C PRO A 53 2.46 -20.41 -5.11
N GLY A 54 2.93 -19.23 -4.77
CA GLY A 54 4.29 -18.76 -5.03
C GLY A 54 4.96 -18.20 -3.80
N TYR A 55 5.89 -17.27 -3.99
CA TYR A 55 6.75 -16.72 -2.97
C TYR A 55 6.62 -15.20 -2.90
N PHE A 56 6.82 -14.62 -1.72
CA PHE A 56 7.08 -13.18 -1.59
C PHE A 56 8.29 -12.77 -2.41
N GLY A 57 9.30 -13.64 -2.47
CA GLY A 57 10.45 -13.38 -3.28
C GLY A 57 11.66 -14.27 -2.99
N ARG A 58 12.76 -13.86 -3.58
CA ARG A 58 14.07 -14.48 -3.41
C ARG A 58 15.17 -13.42 -3.41
N PRO A 59 16.16 -13.49 -2.52
CA PRO A 59 17.28 -12.55 -2.52
C PRO A 59 18.12 -12.70 -3.77
N TRP A 60 18.50 -11.61 -4.40
CA TRP A 60 19.50 -11.62 -5.48
C TRP A 60 20.91 -11.53 -4.92
N GLN A 61 21.08 -10.85 -3.79
CA GLN A 61 22.36 -10.74 -3.09
C GLN A 61 22.23 -11.31 -1.68
N ALA A 62 23.08 -12.27 -1.35
CA ALA A 62 23.13 -12.82 -0.01
C ALA A 62 23.45 -11.73 1.03
N ASN A 63 22.78 -11.78 2.17
CA ASN A 63 22.96 -10.91 3.34
C ASN A 63 22.70 -9.41 3.12
N THR A 64 22.31 -8.97 1.93
CA THR A 64 22.10 -7.54 1.65
C THR A 64 20.77 -7.24 0.98
N SER A 65 20.21 -8.15 0.20
CA SER A 65 18.89 -7.96 -0.41
C SER A 65 17.83 -7.70 0.66
N GLU A 66 17.07 -6.63 0.52
CA GLU A 66 16.02 -6.24 1.46
C GLU A 66 14.67 -6.18 0.76
N VAL A 67 13.67 -6.80 1.36
CA VAL A 67 12.25 -6.66 0.98
C VAL A 67 11.42 -6.68 2.26
N VAL A 68 10.51 -5.74 2.39
CA VAL A 68 9.60 -5.64 3.53
C VAL A 68 8.16 -5.74 3.05
N PHE A 69 7.41 -6.72 3.54
CA PHE A 69 5.96 -6.79 3.43
C PHE A 69 5.32 -6.32 4.73
N TYR A 70 4.66 -5.17 4.68
CA TYR A 70 4.04 -4.53 5.83
C TYR A 70 2.52 -4.60 5.72
N LYS A 71 1.84 -5.22 6.70
CA LYS A 71 0.37 -5.33 6.77
C LYS A 71 -0.27 -5.74 5.43
N THR A 72 0.37 -6.66 4.72
CA THR A 72 -0.09 -7.13 3.43
C THR A 72 -1.07 -8.28 3.60
N SER A 73 -2.22 -8.23 2.94
CA SER A 73 -3.17 -9.34 2.90
C SER A 73 -2.83 -10.30 1.76
N ILE A 74 -3.00 -11.61 2.03
CA ILE A 74 -2.67 -12.69 1.11
C ILE A 74 -3.96 -13.45 0.82
N ASP A 75 -4.41 -13.39 -0.43
CA ASP A 75 -5.61 -14.07 -0.89
C ASP A 75 -5.38 -15.58 -1.06
N THR A 76 -6.43 -16.27 -1.41
CA THR A 76 -6.38 -17.71 -1.72
C THR A 76 -6.10 -17.95 -3.19
N THR A 77 -5.49 -19.09 -3.48
CA THR A 77 -5.23 -19.50 -4.87
C THR A 77 -6.48 -20.06 -5.54
N ASN A 78 -6.62 -19.79 -6.84
CA ASN A 78 -7.59 -20.42 -7.73
C ASN A 78 -6.98 -21.59 -8.53
N PHE A 79 -5.71 -21.96 -8.29
CA PHE A 79 -5.04 -23.02 -9.03
C PHE A 79 -5.65 -24.41 -8.76
N PRO A 80 -5.96 -25.21 -9.77
CA PRO A 80 -6.51 -26.55 -9.60
C PRO A 80 -5.66 -27.42 -8.69
N GLY A 81 -6.30 -28.11 -7.73
CA GLY A 81 -5.62 -28.94 -6.73
C GLY A 81 -5.07 -28.18 -5.52
N ALA A 82 -5.06 -26.86 -5.54
CA ALA A 82 -4.66 -26.01 -4.42
C ALA A 82 -5.72 -24.94 -4.06
N THR A 83 -6.88 -24.97 -4.69
CA THR A 83 -7.95 -23.97 -4.51
C THR A 83 -8.28 -23.77 -3.03
N GLY A 84 -8.33 -22.51 -2.61
CA GLY A 84 -8.59 -22.12 -1.23
C GLY A 84 -7.37 -22.14 -0.31
N GLN A 85 -6.22 -22.64 -0.75
CA GLN A 85 -4.97 -22.48 -0.01
C GLN A 85 -4.41 -21.06 -0.19
N SER A 86 -3.47 -20.65 0.67
CA SER A 86 -2.79 -19.38 0.53
C SER A 86 -2.07 -19.26 -0.82
N LEU A 87 -2.10 -18.06 -1.41
CA LEU A 87 -1.30 -17.72 -2.59
C LEU A 87 0.21 -17.74 -2.32
N ILE A 88 0.61 -17.64 -1.06
CA ILE A 88 2.01 -17.69 -0.66
C ILE A 88 2.28 -19.02 0.04
N VAL A 89 3.26 -19.76 -0.43
CA VAL A 89 3.69 -21.01 0.22
C VAL A 89 4.14 -20.73 1.65
N SER A 90 4.03 -21.72 2.54
CA SER A 90 4.26 -21.53 3.97
C SER A 90 5.64 -20.93 4.31
N GLN A 91 6.69 -21.30 3.58
CA GLN A 91 8.03 -20.74 3.80
C GLN A 91 8.22 -19.32 3.25
N ALA A 92 7.32 -18.83 2.40
CA ALA A 92 7.24 -17.51 1.79
C ALA A 92 8.46 -17.04 0.98
N TRP A 93 9.66 -17.44 1.31
CA TRP A 93 10.91 -17.01 0.69
C TRP A 93 11.72 -18.19 0.17
N LEU A 94 12.46 -17.98 -0.92
CA LEU A 94 13.31 -19.01 -1.50
C LEU A 94 14.72 -18.45 -1.76
N ASN A 95 15.75 -19.25 -1.46
CA ASN A 95 17.17 -18.87 -1.63
C ASN A 95 17.76 -19.29 -2.98
N SER A 96 16.92 -19.49 -3.99
CA SER A 96 17.32 -20.10 -5.29
C SER A 96 18.07 -19.15 -6.24
N LEU A 97 18.29 -17.90 -5.90
CA LEU A 97 18.97 -16.93 -6.77
C LEU A 97 20.33 -16.52 -6.22
N GLY A 98 20.38 -15.67 -5.21
CA GLY A 98 21.63 -15.14 -4.67
C GLY A 98 22.00 -15.67 -3.29
N GLY A 99 21.16 -16.48 -2.67
CA GLY A 99 21.37 -17.01 -1.32
C GLY A 99 20.32 -16.55 -0.33
N GLU A 100 20.68 -16.46 0.94
CA GLU A 100 19.81 -16.10 2.06
C GLU A 100 20.05 -14.66 2.50
N SER A 101 19.00 -13.96 2.96
CA SER A 101 19.12 -12.64 3.55
C SER A 101 18.16 -12.45 4.72
N PRO A 102 18.63 -12.04 5.91
CA PRO A 102 17.76 -11.78 7.06
C PRO A 102 16.87 -10.55 6.87
N TYR A 103 17.13 -9.76 5.83
CA TYR A 103 16.36 -8.58 5.46
C TYR A 103 15.16 -8.90 4.55
N MET A 104 14.82 -10.17 4.37
CA MET A 104 13.54 -10.60 3.84
C MET A 104 12.53 -10.60 4.99
N VAL A 105 11.75 -9.55 5.09
CA VAL A 105 11.01 -9.17 6.30
C VAL A 105 9.51 -9.14 6.05
N GLU A 106 8.73 -9.54 7.03
CA GLU A 106 7.29 -9.29 7.08
C GLU A 106 6.83 -8.81 8.46
N TYR A 107 5.79 -7.98 8.47
CA TYR A 107 5.10 -7.53 9.67
C TYR A 107 3.59 -7.46 9.42
N GLY A 108 2.81 -8.12 10.29
CA GLY A 108 1.34 -8.03 10.29
C GLY A 108 0.70 -8.51 8.98
N THR A 109 1.31 -9.46 8.27
CA THR A 109 0.71 -10.09 7.09
C THR A 109 -0.51 -10.92 7.50
N ILE A 110 -1.57 -10.90 6.68
CA ILE A 110 -2.85 -11.53 6.96
C ILE A 110 -3.16 -12.56 5.88
N GLU A 111 -3.28 -13.83 6.27
CA GLU A 111 -3.66 -14.93 5.40
C GLU A 111 -5.20 -15.02 5.30
N LEU A 112 -5.78 -14.66 4.17
CA LEU A 112 -7.24 -14.75 3.95
C LEU A 112 -7.74 -16.20 3.81
N SER A 113 -6.83 -17.16 3.65
CA SER A 113 -7.11 -18.59 3.77
C SER A 113 -7.48 -19.04 5.18
N GLY A 114 -7.26 -18.18 6.18
CA GLY A 114 -7.49 -18.49 7.60
C GLY A 114 -6.37 -19.31 8.26
N VAL A 115 -5.29 -19.62 7.54
CA VAL A 115 -4.15 -20.39 8.05
C VAL A 115 -2.98 -19.46 8.30
N ASP A 116 -2.63 -19.25 9.56
CA ASP A 116 -1.40 -18.52 9.91
C ASP A 116 -0.16 -19.38 9.60
N ASN A 117 0.66 -18.89 8.67
CA ASN A 117 1.92 -19.52 8.28
C ASN A 117 3.16 -18.78 8.81
N SER A 118 3.02 -17.77 9.65
CA SER A 118 4.13 -16.93 10.15
C SER A 118 5.25 -17.76 10.79
N SER A 119 4.89 -18.80 11.55
CA SER A 119 5.85 -19.70 12.20
C SER A 119 6.55 -20.69 11.25
N LYS A 120 6.12 -20.77 9.98
CA LYS A 120 6.66 -21.70 8.97
C LYS A 120 7.50 -21.00 7.92
N ARG A 121 7.77 -19.71 8.09
CA ARG A 121 8.61 -18.93 7.18
C ARG A 121 10.03 -19.47 7.09
N ALA A 122 10.72 -19.18 6.02
CA ALA A 122 12.12 -19.58 5.87
C ALA A 122 12.93 -19.13 7.10
N SER A 123 13.71 -20.01 7.71
CA SER A 123 14.38 -19.77 8.99
C SER A 123 15.39 -18.61 8.99
N TRP A 124 15.81 -18.21 7.80
CA TRP A 124 16.71 -17.07 7.58
C TRP A 124 15.99 -15.76 7.27
N SER A 125 14.66 -15.78 7.08
CA SER A 125 13.84 -14.57 6.94
C SER A 125 13.37 -14.07 8.31
N THR A 126 12.83 -12.85 8.36
CA THR A 126 12.43 -12.22 9.61
C THR A 126 10.92 -11.93 9.63
N VAL A 127 10.24 -12.46 10.63
CA VAL A 127 8.86 -12.07 10.98
C VAL A 127 8.95 -11.16 12.20
N LEU A 128 8.54 -9.91 12.04
CA LEU A 128 8.62 -8.90 13.10
C LEU A 128 7.42 -8.97 14.05
N ASN A 129 7.67 -8.75 15.33
CA ASN A 129 6.62 -8.55 16.35
C ASN A 129 6.20 -7.09 16.48
N GLU A 130 7.09 -6.17 16.13
CA GLU A 130 6.89 -4.72 16.17
C GLU A 130 7.25 -4.13 14.80
N PRO A 131 6.64 -3.02 14.37
CA PRO A 131 6.86 -2.43 13.06
C PRO A 131 8.20 -1.66 12.98
N VAL A 132 9.27 -2.27 13.44
CA VAL A 132 10.61 -1.66 13.50
C VAL A 132 11.63 -2.64 12.92
N LEU A 133 12.42 -2.18 11.94
CA LEU A 133 13.50 -2.95 11.33
C LEU A 133 14.68 -3.12 12.28
N SER A 134 15.59 -4.04 11.96
CA SER A 134 16.76 -4.37 12.81
C SER A 134 17.72 -3.20 13.03
N ASP A 135 17.67 -2.17 12.17
CA ASP A 135 18.47 -0.94 12.30
C ASP A 135 17.76 0.17 13.10
N GLY A 136 16.57 -0.11 13.66
CA GLY A 136 15.75 0.83 14.41
C GLY A 136 14.81 1.68 13.56
N THR A 137 14.75 1.47 12.25
CA THR A 137 13.82 2.20 11.38
C THR A 137 12.40 1.73 11.62
N GLU A 138 11.51 2.62 12.05
CA GLU A 138 10.07 2.40 12.07
C GLU A 138 9.55 2.29 10.62
N ILE A 139 8.73 1.27 10.35
CA ILE A 139 8.26 0.97 9.00
C ILE A 139 7.14 1.93 8.62
N THR A 140 7.52 3.02 7.97
CA THR A 140 6.64 3.92 7.23
C THR A 140 7.22 4.16 5.84
N PRO A 141 6.43 4.54 4.84
CA PRO A 141 6.96 4.88 3.52
C PRO A 141 8.07 5.92 3.59
N PHE A 142 7.90 6.99 4.38
CA PHE A 142 8.91 8.03 4.55
C PHE A 142 10.19 7.50 5.21
N ASN A 143 10.08 6.89 6.39
CA ASN A 143 11.25 6.41 7.12
C ASN A 143 12.04 5.36 6.34
N PHE A 144 11.34 4.54 5.54
CA PHE A 144 11.98 3.53 4.71
C PHE A 144 12.76 4.13 3.53
N THR A 145 12.29 5.23 2.96
CA THR A 145 12.85 5.79 1.71
C THR A 145 13.74 7.01 1.92
N LYS A 146 13.65 7.69 3.06
CA LYS A 146 14.32 8.99 3.29
C LYS A 146 15.85 8.96 3.19
N GLY A 147 16.48 7.80 3.31
CA GLY A 147 17.93 7.68 3.30
C GLY A 147 18.63 8.60 4.31
N ASP A 148 19.94 8.82 4.11
CA ASP A 148 20.72 9.75 4.93
C ASP A 148 20.55 11.22 4.49
N ASP A 149 20.04 11.45 3.29
CA ASP A 149 19.78 12.78 2.71
C ASP A 149 18.40 13.34 3.04
N GLY A 150 17.56 12.55 3.75
CA GLY A 150 16.20 12.96 4.11
C GLY A 150 15.27 13.07 2.92
N TRP A 151 15.58 12.41 1.81
CA TRP A 151 14.74 12.43 0.62
C TRP A 151 13.32 11.94 0.91
N ASP A 152 12.33 12.77 0.62
CA ASP A 152 10.91 12.45 0.77
C ASP A 152 10.30 12.22 -0.61
N PRO A 153 9.94 10.96 -0.99
CA PRO A 153 9.31 10.67 -2.27
C PRO A 153 7.89 11.23 -2.37
N LEU A 154 7.29 11.57 -1.24
CA LEU A 154 5.89 11.98 -1.14
C LEU A 154 5.73 13.18 -0.19
N PRO A 155 6.36 14.33 -0.51
CA PRO A 155 6.41 15.46 0.40
C PRO A 155 5.00 15.91 0.82
N GLY A 156 4.78 15.98 2.12
CA GLY A 156 3.53 16.41 2.72
C GLY A 156 2.47 15.31 2.90
N LEU A 157 2.78 14.05 2.58
CA LEU A 157 1.82 12.96 2.71
C LEU A 157 1.81 12.26 4.08
N ILE A 158 2.88 12.31 4.87
CA ILE A 158 3.00 11.34 5.98
C ILE A 158 3.49 11.92 7.31
N GLU A 159 4.26 12.99 7.34
CA GLU A 159 4.92 13.41 8.58
C GLU A 159 4.00 13.95 9.68
N ASN A 160 2.72 14.19 9.42
CA ASN A 160 1.81 14.81 10.36
C ASN A 160 0.46 14.09 10.53
N ASP A 161 0.39 12.79 10.29
CA ASP A 161 -0.84 12.06 10.59
C ASP A 161 -0.78 11.34 11.95
N PRO A 162 -1.21 11.99 13.05
CA PRO A 162 -1.36 11.32 14.35
C PRO A 162 -2.54 10.35 14.38
N SER A 163 -3.30 10.22 13.28
CA SER A 163 -4.51 9.42 13.21
C SER A 163 -4.35 8.12 12.41
N HIS A 164 -3.19 7.46 12.45
CA HIS A 164 -3.10 6.05 12.07
C HIS A 164 -3.91 5.19 13.07
N ASN A 165 -5.17 5.54 13.21
CA ASN A 165 -6.15 4.74 13.93
C ASN A 165 -6.61 3.61 13.00
N GLU A 166 -6.33 2.38 13.39
CA GLU A 166 -6.36 1.12 12.67
C GLU A 166 -7.70 0.69 12.04
N ASN A 167 -8.70 1.58 11.92
CA ASN A 167 -10.07 1.17 11.58
C ASN A 167 -10.78 1.94 10.47
N ASN A 168 -10.11 2.79 9.68
CA ASN A 168 -10.81 3.47 8.61
C ASN A 168 -10.06 3.39 7.28
N SER A 169 -10.68 2.76 6.29
CA SER A 169 -10.38 2.91 4.86
C SER A 169 -10.75 4.33 4.39
N VAL A 170 -10.08 5.32 4.97
CA VAL A 170 -10.25 6.73 4.63
C VAL A 170 -9.19 7.08 3.58
N GLY A 171 -9.59 7.73 2.50
CA GLY A 171 -8.67 8.34 1.55
C GLY A 171 -7.72 9.32 2.24
N PHE A 172 -6.64 9.70 1.56
CA PHE A 172 -5.61 10.59 2.11
C PHE A 172 -6.23 11.84 2.74
N MET A 173 -5.93 12.05 4.04
CA MET A 173 -6.36 13.22 4.76
C MET A 173 -5.38 14.36 4.52
N HIS A 174 -5.87 15.50 4.04
CA HIS A 174 -5.08 16.69 3.84
C HIS A 174 -5.37 17.71 4.95
N ASN A 175 -4.33 18.10 5.69
CA ASN A 175 -4.38 19.29 6.55
C ASN A 175 -4.07 20.52 5.71
N VAL A 176 -5.06 21.37 5.47
CA VAL A 176 -4.94 22.51 4.56
C VAL A 176 -5.53 23.74 5.19
N LEU A 177 -4.71 24.77 5.41
CA LEU A 177 -5.16 26.04 5.95
C LEU A 177 -5.99 25.88 7.26
N HIS A 178 -5.56 24.97 8.14
CA HIS A 178 -6.20 24.62 9.40
C HIS A 178 -7.53 23.86 9.30
N LEU A 179 -7.80 23.22 8.18
CA LEU A 179 -8.90 22.29 8.05
C LEU A 179 -8.42 20.92 7.53
N LYS A 180 -9.14 19.85 7.86
CA LYS A 180 -8.89 18.50 7.38
C LYS A 180 -9.83 18.17 6.25
N VAL A 181 -9.28 17.73 5.09
CA VAL A 181 -10.04 17.36 3.90
C VAL A 181 -9.64 15.97 3.42
N TYR A 182 -10.61 15.12 3.20
CA TYR A 182 -10.37 13.77 2.69
C TYR A 182 -11.58 13.23 1.91
N GLY A 183 -11.33 12.30 1.01
CA GLY A 183 -12.37 11.54 0.29
C GLY A 183 -12.57 10.17 0.92
N CYS A 184 -13.83 9.74 1.07
CA CYS A 184 -14.19 8.42 1.55
C CYS A 184 -15.47 7.97 0.85
N TYR A 185 -15.47 6.76 0.29
CA TYR A 185 -16.56 6.29 -0.58
C TYR A 185 -16.88 7.32 -1.69
N ASP A 186 -18.11 7.78 -1.77
CA ASP A 186 -18.61 8.77 -2.73
C ASP A 186 -18.67 10.20 -2.19
N THR A 187 -18.02 10.48 -1.05
CA THR A 187 -18.17 11.73 -0.28
C THR A 187 -16.82 12.39 0.02
N ILE A 188 -16.77 13.70 -0.08
CA ILE A 188 -15.67 14.54 0.43
C ILE A 188 -16.05 15.12 1.77
N PHE A 189 -15.16 14.99 2.77
CA PHE A 189 -15.32 15.46 4.13
C PHE A 189 -14.42 16.67 4.37
N PHE A 190 -14.97 17.69 5.05
CA PHE A 190 -14.29 18.90 5.50
C PHE A 190 -14.47 19.02 7.00
N ASN A 191 -13.43 18.72 7.77
CA ASN A 191 -13.45 18.71 9.24
C ASN A 191 -12.52 19.79 9.81
N GLU A 192 -12.73 20.14 11.07
CA GLU A 192 -11.92 21.15 11.78
C GLU A 192 -11.90 22.50 11.03
N VAL A 193 -13.05 22.93 10.58
CA VAL A 193 -13.23 24.21 9.88
C VAL A 193 -13.31 25.33 10.90
N ASP A 194 -12.21 26.00 11.17
CA ASP A 194 -12.10 27.05 12.18
C ASP A 194 -12.39 28.46 11.63
N LEU A 195 -12.41 28.61 10.32
CA LEU A 195 -12.56 29.89 9.62
C LEU A 195 -13.48 29.75 8.41
N PRO A 196 -14.26 30.78 8.08
CA PRO A 196 -15.01 30.81 6.83
C PRO A 196 -14.09 30.51 5.64
N THR A 197 -14.41 29.45 4.91
CA THR A 197 -13.57 28.90 3.84
C THR A 197 -14.36 28.71 2.57
N ASN A 198 -13.86 29.24 1.46
CA ASN A 198 -14.41 29.00 0.14
C ASN A 198 -13.83 27.73 -0.46
N ILE A 199 -14.70 26.90 -0.99
CA ILE A 199 -14.38 25.62 -1.62
C ILE A 199 -14.80 25.65 -3.08
N GLU A 200 -13.88 25.29 -3.96
CA GLU A 200 -14.15 25.03 -5.38
C GLU A 200 -13.67 23.62 -5.72
N ILE A 201 -14.53 22.82 -6.33
CA ILE A 201 -14.22 21.45 -6.71
C ILE A 201 -14.28 21.33 -8.23
N PHE A 202 -13.20 20.81 -8.78
CA PHE A 202 -13.06 20.58 -10.22
C PHE A 202 -12.95 19.08 -10.49
N SER A 203 -13.54 18.62 -11.57
CA SER A 203 -13.27 17.32 -12.16
C SER A 203 -11.84 17.27 -12.71
N PHE A 204 -11.34 16.08 -12.96
CA PHE A 204 -9.96 15.88 -13.43
C PHE A 204 -9.65 16.57 -14.76
N ASP A 205 -10.66 16.81 -15.60
CA ASP A 205 -10.57 17.58 -16.85
C ASP A 205 -10.61 19.11 -16.65
N GLY A 206 -10.61 19.57 -15.39
CA GLY A 206 -10.56 20.99 -15.04
C GLY A 206 -11.90 21.72 -15.03
N ARG A 207 -13.03 21.02 -15.20
CA ARG A 207 -14.36 21.63 -15.15
C ARG A 207 -14.78 21.86 -13.70
N LEU A 208 -15.21 23.08 -13.36
CA LEU A 208 -15.79 23.39 -12.05
C LEU A 208 -17.10 22.61 -11.86
N VAL A 209 -17.17 21.83 -10.78
CA VAL A 209 -18.33 20.98 -10.44
C VAL A 209 -19.12 21.62 -9.29
N HIS A 210 -18.43 22.07 -8.25
CA HIS A 210 -19.05 22.69 -7.09
C HIS A 210 -18.27 23.94 -6.65
N ARG A 211 -19.02 24.92 -6.12
CA ARG A 211 -18.47 26.11 -5.43
C ARG A 211 -19.39 26.47 -4.28
N PHE A 212 -18.87 26.60 -3.07
CA PHE A 212 -19.60 26.96 -1.88
C PHE A 212 -18.68 27.46 -0.78
N ASN A 213 -19.25 28.07 0.26
CA ASN A 213 -18.53 28.46 1.48
C ASN A 213 -18.93 27.55 2.63
N ILE A 214 -17.99 27.24 3.50
CA ILE A 214 -18.19 26.50 4.74
C ILE A 214 -17.62 27.30 5.92
N ASP A 215 -18.27 27.19 7.07
CA ASP A 215 -17.82 27.77 8.35
C ASP A 215 -17.83 26.74 9.48
N SER A 216 -18.19 25.51 9.16
CA SER A 216 -18.27 24.37 10.06
C SER A 216 -17.99 23.08 9.30
N THR A 217 -17.85 21.97 10.00
CA THR A 217 -17.72 20.64 9.41
C THR A 217 -18.80 20.39 8.35
N PHE A 218 -18.38 19.92 7.19
CA PHE A 218 -19.26 19.73 6.04
C PHE A 218 -18.93 18.44 5.29
N GLU A 219 -19.95 17.78 4.78
CA GLU A 219 -19.86 16.56 3.98
C GLU A 219 -20.51 16.80 2.62
N LEU A 220 -19.80 16.45 1.55
CA LEU A 220 -20.29 16.60 0.19
C LEU A 220 -20.35 15.25 -0.51
N PRO A 221 -21.54 14.66 -0.70
CA PRO A 221 -21.70 13.55 -1.63
C PRO A 221 -21.42 14.03 -3.07
N ILE A 222 -20.44 13.40 -3.74
CA ILE A 222 -19.98 13.85 -5.07
C ILE A 222 -19.86 12.71 -6.08
N GLY A 223 -20.00 11.45 -5.60
CA GLY A 223 -19.74 10.26 -6.39
C GLY A 223 -18.27 9.85 -6.42
N GLN A 224 -18.00 8.72 -7.06
CA GLN A 224 -16.64 8.20 -7.18
C GLN A 224 -15.86 8.96 -8.25
N GLY A 225 -14.60 9.27 -7.98
CA GLY A 225 -13.77 9.98 -8.95
C GLY A 225 -12.48 10.57 -8.39
N LEU A 226 -11.79 11.28 -9.28
CA LEU A 226 -10.64 12.12 -8.94
C LEU A 226 -11.05 13.59 -9.02
N TRP A 227 -10.74 14.33 -7.97
CA TRP A 227 -11.16 15.70 -7.78
C TRP A 227 -9.97 16.61 -7.48
N LEU A 228 -9.99 17.82 -8.03
CA LEU A 228 -9.13 18.91 -7.60
C LEU A 228 -9.95 19.82 -6.70
N VAL A 229 -9.57 19.94 -5.44
CA VAL A 229 -10.25 20.76 -4.44
C VAL A 229 -9.40 21.98 -4.15
N LYS A 230 -9.88 23.14 -4.56
CA LYS A 230 -9.29 24.44 -4.26
C LYS A 230 -9.96 25.00 -3.02
N ILE A 231 -9.14 25.36 -2.06
CA ILE A 231 -9.53 25.83 -0.72
C ILE A 231 -8.93 27.20 -0.53
N SER A 232 -9.74 28.18 -0.15
CA SER A 232 -9.25 29.52 0.12
C SER A 232 -9.94 30.16 1.34
N ASN A 233 -9.15 30.77 2.21
CA ASN A 233 -9.60 31.54 3.36
C ASN A 233 -8.64 32.70 3.65
N VAL A 234 -8.78 33.38 4.79
CA VAL A 234 -7.90 34.51 5.16
C VAL A 234 -6.44 34.13 5.33
N ASN A 235 -6.11 32.86 5.52
CA ASN A 235 -4.74 32.35 5.66
C ASN A 235 -4.09 31.99 4.32
N GLY A 236 -4.83 32.07 3.21
CA GLY A 236 -4.28 31.80 1.88
C GLY A 236 -5.18 30.93 1.01
N GLU A 237 -4.55 30.36 -0.02
CA GLU A 237 -5.20 29.49 -1.00
C GLU A 237 -4.33 28.24 -1.24
N LYS A 238 -4.98 27.08 -1.35
CA LYS A 238 -4.33 25.82 -1.70
C LYS A 238 -5.23 24.95 -2.55
N THR A 239 -4.64 24.21 -3.49
CA THR A 239 -5.33 23.19 -4.28
C THR A 239 -4.76 21.82 -3.91
N ILE A 240 -5.63 20.87 -3.65
CA ILE A 240 -5.28 19.49 -3.34
C ILE A 240 -5.97 18.55 -4.34
N LYS A 241 -5.39 17.36 -4.50
CA LYS A 241 -5.98 16.28 -5.29
C LYS A 241 -6.58 15.25 -4.34
N LEU A 242 -7.84 14.89 -4.55
CA LEU A 242 -8.58 13.91 -3.77
C LEU A 242 -9.14 12.81 -4.67
N SER A 243 -9.29 11.61 -4.11
CA SER A 243 -10.06 10.53 -4.70
C SER A 243 -11.22 10.12 -3.79
N THR A 244 -12.35 9.81 -4.39
CA THR A 244 -13.51 9.12 -3.79
C THR A 244 -13.71 7.79 -4.49
N TYR A 245 -13.96 6.70 -3.76
CA TYR A 245 -14.05 5.32 -4.30
C TYR A 245 -14.95 4.43 -3.46
#